data_36e3878567011aa22628d36bced333dd
#
_entry.id   36e3878567011aa22628d36bced333dd
#
_cell.length_a   1.000
_cell.length_b   1.000
_cell.length_c   1.000
_cell.angle_alpha   90.00
_cell.angle_beta   90.00
_cell.angle_gamma   90.00
#
_symmetry.space_group_name_H-M   'P 1'
#
loop_
_entity.id
_entity.type
_entity.pdbx_description
1 polymer ?
#
loop_
_entity_poly.entity_id
_entity_poly.type
_entity_poly.pdbx_seq_one_letter_code
_entity_poly.pdbx_strand_id
1 'polypeptide(L)'
;MLKLSEKEAFETISKDQLIELFKMSAQLMLTIDGLWFVEAEKIMGIDQAMKLDQGVWRQFGSLEANRMKKFLTMESVATLEDVCKIVLLSPMWVSVGPQAEIQNDRCYLSVTNCLPQKARIKRGLSELPCKSMGTAYFEGFAPALSPNLKFKCIFCPPDKHPNDVWCKWEVGWF
;
A
#
# COMPACT_ATOMS: atom_id res chain seq x y z
N MET A 1 33.19 -27.36 1.87
CA MET A 1 31.99 -26.82 1.20
C MET A 1 31.33 -25.87 2.18
N LEU A 2 31.33 -24.56 1.88
CA LEU A 2 30.70 -23.53 2.73
C LEU A 2 29.18 -23.64 2.56
N LYS A 3 28.43 -23.89 3.65
CA LYS A 3 26.97 -23.80 3.66
C LYS A 3 26.58 -22.56 4.45
N LEU A 4 25.93 -21.61 3.81
CA LEU A 4 25.33 -20.46 4.48
C LEU A 4 23.83 -20.69 4.63
N SER A 5 23.31 -20.45 5.82
CA SER A 5 21.87 -20.43 6.09
C SER A 5 21.31 -19.01 5.89
N GLU A 6 20.01 -18.91 5.66
CA GLU A 6 19.28 -17.63 5.63
C GLU A 6 19.52 -16.80 6.88
N LYS A 7 19.47 -17.45 8.07
CA LYS A 7 19.69 -16.80 9.36
C LYS A 7 21.08 -16.16 9.42
N GLU A 8 22.13 -16.91 9.05
CA GLU A 8 23.49 -16.39 9.02
C GLU A 8 23.65 -15.21 8.06
N ALA A 9 22.97 -15.23 6.90
CA ALA A 9 22.97 -14.11 6.00
C ALA A 9 22.34 -12.85 6.63
N PHE A 10 21.21 -12.98 7.31
CA PHE A 10 20.58 -11.86 8.03
C PHE A 10 21.43 -11.33 9.19
N GLU A 11 22.20 -12.17 9.87
CA GLU A 11 23.10 -11.76 10.95
C GLU A 11 24.30 -10.93 10.47
N THR A 12 24.59 -10.93 9.16
CA THR A 12 25.67 -10.12 8.57
C THR A 12 25.29 -8.68 8.25
N ILE A 13 24.00 -8.33 8.29
CA ILE A 13 23.53 -7.00 7.93
C ILE A 13 23.11 -6.20 9.18
N SER A 14 23.32 -4.88 9.13
CA SER A 14 22.88 -3.98 10.21
C SER A 14 21.36 -3.81 10.20
N LYS A 15 20.83 -3.24 11.30
CA LYS A 15 19.40 -2.86 11.39
C LYS A 15 19.00 -1.89 10.25
N ASP A 16 19.87 -0.93 9.91
CA ASP A 16 19.58 0.04 8.86
C ASP A 16 19.56 -0.64 7.48
N GLN A 17 20.49 -1.56 7.23
CA GLN A 17 20.47 -2.39 6.01
C GLN A 17 19.22 -3.28 5.95
N LEU A 18 18.75 -3.81 7.09
CA LEU A 18 17.51 -4.59 7.12
C LEU A 18 16.28 -3.72 6.79
N ILE A 19 16.24 -2.47 7.28
CA ILE A 19 15.18 -1.51 6.93
C ILE A 19 15.20 -1.22 5.42
N GLU A 20 16.36 -0.97 4.85
CA GLU A 20 16.50 -0.72 3.41
C GLU A 20 16.14 -1.96 2.57
N LEU A 21 16.52 -3.16 3.01
CA LEU A 21 16.12 -4.42 2.39
C LEU A 21 14.60 -4.59 2.39
N PHE A 22 13.94 -4.27 3.51
CA PHE A 22 12.49 -4.31 3.60
C PHE A 22 11.82 -3.31 2.64
N LYS A 23 12.30 -2.06 2.59
CA LYS A 23 11.79 -1.05 1.64
C LYS A 23 11.97 -1.51 0.18
N MET A 24 13.14 -2.03 -0.15
CA MET A 24 13.43 -2.58 -1.48
C MET A 24 12.49 -3.75 -1.82
N SER A 25 12.26 -4.67 -0.88
CA SER A 25 11.34 -5.80 -1.06
C SER A 25 9.89 -5.33 -1.28
N ALA A 26 9.45 -4.33 -0.53
CA ALA A 26 8.15 -3.70 -0.69
C ALA A 26 7.99 -3.05 -2.08
N GLN A 27 9.03 -2.35 -2.56
CA GLN A 27 9.05 -1.75 -3.90
C GLN A 27 9.07 -2.80 -5.01
N LEU A 28 9.80 -3.91 -4.84
CA LEU A 28 9.81 -5.02 -5.80
C LEU A 28 8.46 -5.73 -5.88
N MET A 29 7.76 -5.89 -4.75
CA MET A 29 6.38 -6.41 -4.74
C MET A 29 5.46 -5.53 -5.60
N LEU A 30 5.50 -4.21 -5.42
CA LEU A 30 4.69 -3.29 -6.21
C LEU A 30 5.16 -3.19 -7.68
N THR A 31 6.45 -3.44 -7.93
CA THR A 31 6.99 -3.50 -9.29
C THR A 31 6.46 -4.71 -10.06
N ILE A 32 6.43 -5.89 -9.45
CA ILE A 32 5.89 -7.09 -10.13
C ILE A 32 4.40 -6.96 -10.40
N ASP A 33 3.63 -6.37 -9.46
CA ASP A 33 2.23 -6.04 -9.65
C ASP A 33 2.04 -5.10 -10.85
N GLY A 34 2.78 -4.00 -10.90
CA GLY A 34 2.72 -3.03 -12.01
C GLY A 34 3.13 -3.62 -13.37
N LEU A 35 4.08 -4.56 -13.41
CA LEU A 35 4.46 -5.28 -14.64
C LEU A 35 3.31 -6.19 -15.09
N TRP A 36 2.71 -6.93 -14.16
CA TRP A 36 1.53 -7.76 -14.41
C TRP A 36 0.37 -6.94 -14.94
N PHE A 37 0.09 -5.80 -14.30
CA PHE A 37 -0.97 -4.88 -14.71
C PHE A 37 -0.79 -4.38 -16.14
N VAL A 38 0.42 -3.97 -16.52
CA VAL A 38 0.71 -3.49 -17.88
C VAL A 38 0.52 -4.59 -18.93
N GLU A 39 0.90 -5.84 -18.63
CA GLU A 39 0.66 -6.96 -19.55
C GLU A 39 -0.85 -7.30 -19.63
N ALA A 40 -1.57 -7.27 -18.53
CA ALA A 40 -3.03 -7.43 -18.53
C ALA A 40 -3.72 -6.31 -19.33
N GLU A 41 -3.30 -5.05 -19.15
CA GLU A 41 -3.80 -3.90 -19.91
C GLU A 41 -3.61 -4.07 -21.42
N LYS A 42 -2.48 -4.60 -21.88
CA LYS A 42 -2.22 -4.88 -23.30
C LYS A 42 -3.14 -5.97 -23.89
N ILE A 43 -3.46 -6.98 -23.07
CA ILE A 43 -4.25 -8.13 -23.51
C ILE A 43 -5.74 -7.82 -23.54
N MET A 44 -6.26 -7.16 -22.50
CA MET A 44 -7.70 -7.02 -22.27
C MET A 44 -8.19 -5.56 -22.20
N GLY A 45 -7.31 -4.59 -22.32
CA GLY A 45 -7.62 -3.17 -22.17
C GLY A 45 -7.70 -2.72 -20.71
N ILE A 46 -7.60 -1.39 -20.49
CA ILE A 46 -7.49 -0.78 -19.15
C ILE A 46 -8.69 -1.13 -18.26
N ASP A 47 -9.91 -1.11 -18.79
CA ASP A 47 -11.13 -1.32 -17.99
C ASP A 47 -11.22 -2.73 -17.40
N GLN A 48 -10.82 -3.73 -18.18
CA GLN A 48 -10.82 -5.12 -17.71
C GLN A 48 -9.65 -5.39 -16.77
N ALA A 49 -8.47 -4.84 -17.07
CA ALA A 49 -7.30 -4.91 -16.19
C ALA A 49 -7.60 -4.28 -14.82
N MET A 50 -8.25 -3.11 -14.79
CA MET A 50 -8.67 -2.45 -13.55
C MET A 50 -9.66 -3.27 -12.73
N LYS A 51 -10.63 -3.96 -13.38
CA LYS A 51 -11.57 -4.84 -12.67
C LYS A 51 -10.87 -6.04 -12.02
N LEU A 52 -9.92 -6.64 -12.74
CA LEU A 52 -9.10 -7.74 -12.23
C LEU A 52 -8.29 -7.29 -11.03
N ASP A 53 -7.62 -6.17 -11.16
CA ASP A 53 -6.73 -5.58 -10.16
C ASP A 53 -7.47 -5.20 -8.87
N GLN A 54 -8.67 -4.61 -8.97
CA GLN A 54 -9.54 -4.35 -7.82
C GLN A 54 -9.86 -5.62 -7.02
N GLY A 55 -10.12 -6.74 -7.71
CA GLY A 55 -10.36 -8.03 -7.06
C GLY A 55 -9.14 -8.54 -6.29
N VAL A 56 -7.96 -8.39 -6.87
CA VAL A 56 -6.68 -8.76 -6.25
C VAL A 56 -6.40 -7.89 -5.02
N TRP A 57 -6.47 -6.57 -5.17
CA TRP A 57 -6.16 -5.64 -4.09
C TRP A 57 -7.14 -5.70 -2.92
N ARG A 58 -8.43 -5.99 -3.17
CA ARG A 58 -9.39 -6.24 -2.07
C ARG A 58 -8.98 -7.43 -1.22
N GLN A 59 -8.62 -8.55 -1.85
CA GLN A 59 -8.17 -9.74 -1.13
C GLN A 59 -6.83 -9.49 -0.41
N PHE A 60 -5.88 -8.84 -1.11
CA PHE A 60 -4.58 -8.51 -0.55
C PHE A 60 -4.71 -7.60 0.68
N GLY A 61 -5.57 -6.58 0.65
CA GLY A 61 -5.82 -5.70 1.78
C GLY A 61 -6.21 -6.45 3.06
N SER A 62 -7.14 -7.40 2.96
CA SER A 62 -7.52 -8.24 4.09
C SER A 62 -6.38 -9.13 4.59
N LEU A 63 -5.62 -9.73 3.68
CA LEU A 63 -4.48 -10.58 4.02
C LEU A 63 -3.38 -9.78 4.71
N GLU A 64 -3.04 -8.59 4.18
CA GLU A 64 -2.01 -7.73 4.74
C GLU A 64 -2.39 -7.23 6.13
N ALA A 65 -3.61 -6.73 6.32
CA ALA A 65 -4.12 -6.27 7.61
C ALA A 65 -4.00 -7.35 8.70
N ASN A 66 -4.43 -8.58 8.39
CA ASN A 66 -4.36 -9.69 9.33
C ASN A 66 -2.90 -10.10 9.66
N ARG A 67 -2.01 -10.10 8.68
CA ARG A 67 -0.58 -10.39 8.88
C ARG A 67 0.09 -9.29 9.70
N MET A 68 -0.24 -8.02 9.46
CA MET A 68 0.30 -6.90 10.21
C MET A 68 -0.15 -6.91 11.67
N LYS A 69 -1.43 -7.19 11.96
CA LYS A 69 -1.91 -7.39 13.33
C LYS A 69 -1.13 -8.49 14.05
N LYS A 70 -0.95 -9.65 13.40
CA LYS A 70 -0.20 -10.75 13.94
C LYS A 70 1.27 -10.40 14.20
N PHE A 71 1.92 -9.74 13.26
CA PHE A 71 3.31 -9.29 13.36
C PHE A 71 3.52 -8.32 14.52
N LEU A 72 2.59 -7.39 14.72
CA LEU A 72 2.62 -6.39 15.78
C LEU A 72 2.04 -6.90 17.12
N THR A 73 1.62 -8.17 17.18
CA THR A 73 0.98 -8.78 18.37
C THR A 73 -0.23 -7.98 18.88
N MET A 74 -1.01 -7.40 17.94
CA MET A 74 -2.20 -6.63 18.24
C MET A 74 -3.45 -7.52 18.23
N GLU A 75 -4.09 -7.71 19.38
CA GLU A 75 -5.37 -8.44 19.48
C GLU A 75 -6.53 -7.60 18.92
N SER A 76 -6.50 -6.29 19.16
CA SER A 76 -7.48 -5.32 18.66
C SER A 76 -6.77 -4.08 18.13
N VAL A 77 -7.43 -3.37 17.20
CA VAL A 77 -7.03 -2.06 16.69
C VAL A 77 -8.09 -1.08 17.14
N ALA A 78 -7.76 -0.28 18.16
CA ALA A 78 -8.72 0.58 18.86
C ALA A 78 -8.41 2.08 18.72
N THR A 79 -7.19 2.45 18.34
CA THR A 79 -6.74 3.84 18.24
C THR A 79 -6.26 4.20 16.83
N LEU A 80 -6.25 5.49 16.52
CA LEU A 80 -5.68 5.98 15.25
C LEU A 80 -4.17 5.75 15.18
N GLU A 81 -3.49 5.79 16.32
CA GLU A 81 -2.06 5.48 16.42
C GLU A 81 -1.77 4.04 16.03
N ASP A 82 -2.62 3.08 16.45
CA ASP A 82 -2.51 1.67 16.02
C ASP A 82 -2.67 1.56 14.50
N VAL A 83 -3.69 2.22 13.94
CA VAL A 83 -3.92 2.23 12.49
C VAL A 83 -2.74 2.83 11.75
N CYS A 84 -2.25 4.01 12.18
CA CYS A 84 -1.10 4.66 11.58
C CYS A 84 0.16 3.80 11.65
N LYS A 85 0.41 3.14 12.79
CA LYS A 85 1.54 2.22 12.97
C LYS A 85 1.46 1.04 11.99
N ILE A 86 0.28 0.44 11.84
CA ILE A 86 0.07 -0.65 10.88
C ILE A 86 0.34 -0.14 9.47
N VAL A 87 -0.27 0.96 9.05
CA VAL A 87 -0.10 1.53 7.70
C VAL A 87 1.36 1.86 7.42
N LEU A 88 2.04 2.57 8.32
CA LEU A 88 3.44 2.99 8.12
C LEU A 88 4.44 1.82 8.05
N LEU A 89 4.06 0.65 8.54
CA LEU A 89 4.87 -0.57 8.50
C LEU A 89 4.37 -1.59 7.47
N SER A 90 3.21 -1.39 6.87
CA SER A 90 2.67 -2.29 5.84
C SER A 90 3.50 -2.25 4.56
N PRO A 91 3.89 -3.39 3.98
CA PRO A 91 4.69 -3.44 2.75
C PRO A 91 4.11 -2.62 1.59
N MET A 92 2.79 -2.69 1.37
CA MET A 92 2.13 -1.90 0.32
C MET A 92 2.38 -0.40 0.53
N TRP A 93 2.17 0.10 1.75
CA TRP A 93 2.33 1.52 2.05
C TRP A 93 3.78 1.97 2.06
N VAL A 94 4.69 1.18 2.63
CA VAL A 94 6.14 1.44 2.61
C VAL A 94 6.65 1.59 1.17
N SER A 95 6.08 0.86 0.22
CA SER A 95 6.47 0.94 -1.20
C SER A 95 6.20 2.29 -1.87
N VAL A 96 5.23 3.06 -1.36
CA VAL A 96 4.80 4.35 -1.92
C VAL A 96 5.16 5.56 -1.04
N GLY A 97 5.87 5.35 0.06
CA GLY A 97 6.32 6.43 0.96
C GLY A 97 5.16 7.19 1.60
N PRO A 98 4.39 6.53 2.47
CA PRO A 98 3.22 7.13 3.11
C PRO A 98 3.62 8.20 4.12
N GLN A 99 2.76 9.19 4.26
CA GLN A 99 2.76 10.14 5.38
C GLN A 99 1.45 9.98 6.12
N ALA A 100 1.50 9.96 7.45
CA ALA A 100 0.34 9.87 8.31
C ALA A 100 0.32 11.05 9.28
N GLU A 101 -0.81 11.73 9.36
CA GLU A 101 -1.03 12.87 10.24
C GLU A 101 -2.33 12.69 11.01
N ILE A 102 -2.28 12.72 12.33
CA ILE A 102 -3.47 12.67 13.18
C ILE A 102 -3.88 14.08 13.54
N GLN A 103 -5.11 14.44 13.19
CA GLN A 103 -5.73 15.72 13.51
C GLN A 103 -7.09 15.44 14.15
N ASN A 104 -7.26 15.86 15.40
CA ASN A 104 -8.48 15.59 16.19
C ASN A 104 -8.77 14.07 16.25
N ASP A 105 -9.94 13.65 15.74
CA ASP A 105 -10.42 12.27 15.74
C ASP A 105 -10.26 11.58 14.36
N ARG A 106 -9.36 12.07 13.50
CA ARG A 106 -9.07 11.55 12.16
C ARG A 106 -7.59 11.39 11.91
N CYS A 107 -7.25 10.39 11.14
CA CYS A 107 -5.92 10.27 10.55
C CYS A 107 -6.00 10.56 9.04
N TYR A 108 -5.04 11.33 8.55
CA TYR A 108 -4.88 11.64 7.13
C TYR A 108 -3.64 10.93 6.60
N LEU A 109 -3.85 10.09 5.60
CA LEU A 109 -2.78 9.39 4.90
C LEU A 109 -2.55 10.04 3.54
N SER A 110 -1.32 10.39 3.24
CA SER A 110 -0.92 11.00 1.97
C SER A 110 0.19 10.20 1.32
N VAL A 111 0.18 10.15 -0.02
CA VAL A 111 1.25 9.53 -0.83
C VAL A 111 1.90 10.62 -1.68
N THR A 112 3.17 10.88 -1.41
CA THR A 112 3.97 11.88 -2.13
C THR A 112 4.90 11.26 -3.17
N ASN A 113 5.21 9.96 -3.05
CA ASN A 113 6.13 9.26 -3.93
C ASN A 113 5.50 7.98 -4.53
N CYS A 114 4.48 8.14 -5.37
CA CYS A 114 3.80 7.02 -5.99
C CYS A 114 4.64 6.40 -7.12
N LEU A 115 5.30 5.27 -6.88
CA LEU A 115 6.12 4.58 -7.88
C LEU A 115 5.32 4.12 -9.10
N PRO A 116 4.10 3.53 -8.99
CA PRO A 116 3.30 3.14 -10.15
C PRO A 116 2.98 4.32 -11.07
N GLN A 117 2.56 5.46 -10.53
CA GLN A 117 2.26 6.65 -11.32
C GLN A 117 3.50 7.18 -12.04
N LYS A 118 4.61 7.32 -11.31
CA LYS A 118 5.89 7.75 -11.90
C LYS A 118 6.37 6.80 -13.00
N ALA A 119 6.22 5.49 -12.82
CA ALA A 119 6.61 4.49 -13.80
C ALA A 119 5.75 4.58 -15.08
N ARG A 120 4.43 4.81 -14.95
CA ARG A 120 3.53 5.00 -16.10
C ARG A 120 3.89 6.26 -16.89
N ILE A 121 4.03 7.40 -16.21
CA ILE A 121 4.41 8.67 -16.85
C ILE A 121 5.75 8.55 -17.57
N LYS A 122 6.76 7.92 -16.95
CA LYS A 122 8.06 7.68 -17.57
C LYS A 122 7.97 6.83 -18.85
N ARG A 123 6.95 6.00 -18.99
CA ARG A 123 6.67 5.19 -20.19
C ARG A 123 5.77 5.91 -21.20
N GLY A 124 5.42 7.18 -20.98
CA GLY A 124 4.53 7.96 -21.85
C GLY A 124 3.06 7.56 -21.74
N LEU A 125 2.68 6.82 -20.69
CA LEU A 125 1.29 6.45 -20.41
C LEU A 125 0.62 7.53 -19.55
N SER A 126 -0.71 7.62 -19.62
CA SER A 126 -1.50 8.45 -18.71
C SER A 126 -1.42 7.94 -17.27
N GLU A 127 -1.79 8.79 -16.32
CA GLU A 127 -1.96 8.36 -14.93
C GLU A 127 -2.91 7.16 -14.82
N LEU A 128 -2.57 6.25 -13.93
CA LEU A 128 -3.46 5.14 -13.60
C LEU A 128 -4.67 5.67 -12.84
N PRO A 129 -5.91 5.36 -13.26
CA PRO A 129 -7.12 5.78 -12.53
C PRO A 129 -7.33 4.91 -11.28
N CYS A 130 -6.37 4.95 -10.34
CA CYS A 130 -6.24 4.00 -9.24
C CYS A 130 -7.20 4.22 -8.06
N LYS A 131 -8.08 5.23 -8.10
CA LYS A 131 -9.05 5.48 -7.03
C LYS A 131 -9.91 4.27 -6.70
N SER A 132 -10.42 3.57 -7.71
CA SER A 132 -11.25 2.38 -7.52
C SER A 132 -10.47 1.20 -6.95
N MET A 133 -9.21 1.04 -7.36
CA MET A 133 -8.30 0.03 -6.81
C MET A 133 -7.96 0.32 -5.34
N GLY A 134 -7.60 1.57 -5.02
CA GLY A 134 -7.32 1.99 -3.64
C GLY A 134 -8.54 1.82 -2.73
N THR A 135 -9.76 2.15 -3.23
CA THR A 135 -11.01 1.89 -2.52
C THR A 135 -11.19 0.40 -2.26
N ALA A 136 -10.98 -0.45 -3.28
CA ALA A 136 -11.10 -1.90 -3.14
C ALA A 136 -10.10 -2.47 -2.11
N TYR A 137 -8.85 -1.99 -2.13
CA TYR A 137 -7.87 -2.36 -1.11
C TYR A 137 -8.36 -2.04 0.30
N PHE A 138 -8.88 -0.84 0.54
CA PHE A 138 -9.38 -0.45 1.87
C PHE A 138 -10.67 -1.15 2.26
N GLU A 139 -11.52 -1.54 1.31
CA GLU A 139 -12.69 -2.40 1.57
C GLU A 139 -12.30 -3.77 2.13
N GLY A 140 -11.11 -4.28 1.79
CA GLY A 140 -10.55 -5.47 2.41
C GLY A 140 -9.77 -5.19 3.69
N PHE A 141 -8.97 -4.13 3.71
CA PHE A 141 -8.02 -3.82 4.78
C PHE A 141 -8.72 -3.33 6.06
N ALA A 142 -9.63 -2.36 5.93
CA ALA A 142 -10.24 -1.70 7.09
C ALA A 142 -11.08 -2.66 7.97
N PRO A 143 -12.01 -3.49 7.41
CA PRO A 143 -12.79 -4.42 8.23
C PRO A 143 -11.94 -5.48 8.91
N ALA A 144 -10.79 -5.85 8.32
CA ALA A 144 -9.85 -6.81 8.91
C ALA A 144 -9.09 -6.22 10.11
N LEU A 145 -8.99 -4.89 10.21
CA LEU A 145 -8.43 -4.20 11.37
C LEU A 145 -9.49 -4.00 12.46
N SER A 146 -10.61 -3.37 12.10
CA SER A 146 -11.72 -3.06 13.02
C SER A 146 -13.02 -2.91 12.24
N PRO A 147 -14.16 -3.46 12.72
CA PRO A 147 -15.42 -3.52 11.95
C PRO A 147 -15.97 -2.15 11.48
N ASN A 148 -15.77 -1.10 12.25
CA ASN A 148 -16.30 0.23 11.97
C ASN A 148 -15.24 1.20 11.42
N LEU A 149 -14.01 0.74 11.22
CA LEU A 149 -12.96 1.55 10.64
C LEU A 149 -13.23 1.75 9.15
N LYS A 150 -13.05 2.97 8.68
CA LYS A 150 -13.18 3.30 7.25
C LYS A 150 -12.06 4.19 6.78
N PHE A 151 -11.72 4.03 5.51
CA PHE A 151 -10.83 4.89 4.76
C PHE A 151 -11.65 5.58 3.67
N LYS A 152 -11.75 6.90 3.73
CA LYS A 152 -12.47 7.71 2.75
C LYS A 152 -11.47 8.41 1.84
N CYS A 153 -11.63 8.27 0.54
CA CYS A 153 -10.81 8.98 -0.44
C CYS A 153 -11.14 10.48 -0.39
N ILE A 154 -10.14 11.32 -0.12
CA ILE A 154 -10.26 12.77 -0.30
C ILE A 154 -10.01 13.10 -1.76
N PHE A 155 -8.89 12.62 -2.32
CA PHE A 155 -8.58 12.61 -3.74
C PHE A 155 -7.61 11.48 -4.09
N CYS A 156 -7.73 10.97 -5.30
CA CYS A 156 -6.85 9.95 -5.87
C CYS A 156 -7.05 9.96 -7.39
N PRO A 157 -6.03 9.75 -8.23
CA PRO A 157 -6.22 9.71 -9.67
C PRO A 157 -7.40 8.78 -10.09
N PRO A 158 -8.31 9.22 -10.96
CA PRO A 158 -8.22 10.36 -11.88
C PRO A 158 -8.71 11.71 -11.33
N ASP A 159 -8.97 11.86 -10.03
CA ASP A 159 -9.32 13.14 -9.44
C ASP A 159 -8.16 14.13 -9.60
N LYS A 160 -8.48 15.42 -9.71
CA LYS A 160 -7.45 16.47 -9.64
C LYS A 160 -6.76 16.43 -8.27
N HIS A 161 -5.45 16.50 -8.28
CA HIS A 161 -4.63 16.47 -7.07
C HIS A 161 -3.47 17.48 -7.16
N PRO A 162 -2.86 17.88 -6.03
CA PRO A 162 -1.65 18.70 -6.01
C PRO A 162 -0.47 17.99 -6.72
N ASN A 163 0.49 18.77 -7.23
CA ASN A 163 1.64 18.21 -7.94
C ASN A 163 2.58 17.37 -7.06
N ASP A 164 2.56 17.59 -5.75
CA ASP A 164 3.41 16.96 -4.75
C ASP A 164 2.73 15.83 -3.95
N VAL A 165 1.40 15.64 -4.14
CA VAL A 165 0.62 14.60 -3.45
C VAL A 165 -0.26 13.85 -4.44
N TRP A 166 -0.02 12.56 -4.63
CA TRP A 166 -0.75 11.71 -5.57
C TRP A 166 -2.15 11.33 -5.08
N CYS A 167 -2.26 10.98 -3.80
CA CYS A 167 -3.55 10.68 -3.20
C CYS A 167 -3.57 11.00 -1.72
N LYS A 168 -4.78 11.25 -1.19
CA LYS A 168 -5.02 11.52 0.22
C LYS A 168 -6.29 10.81 0.68
N TRP A 169 -6.21 10.19 1.87
CA TRP A 169 -7.28 9.41 2.47
C TRP A 169 -7.51 9.87 3.90
N GLU A 170 -8.78 9.99 4.29
CA GLU A 170 -9.22 10.22 5.65
C GLU A 170 -9.56 8.88 6.30
N VAL A 171 -9.07 8.67 7.51
CA VAL A 171 -9.23 7.42 8.25
C VAL A 171 -9.87 7.69 9.62
N GLY A 172 -10.82 6.87 10.00
CA GLY A 172 -11.50 6.98 11.28
C GLY A 172 -12.64 5.98 11.44
N TRP A 173 -13.24 6.02 12.60
CA TRP A 173 -14.49 5.32 12.90
C TRP A 173 -15.65 6.23 12.58
N PHE A 174 -16.57 5.79 11.68
CA PHE A 174 -17.67 6.58 11.17
C PHE A 174 -19.01 5.89 11.44
#